data_e35a834b73e2f5fe9739aa12142ebff3
#
_entry.id   e35a834b73e2f5fe9739aa12142ebff3
#
_cell.length_a   1.000
_cell.length_b   1.000
_cell.length_c   1.000
_cell.angle_alpha   90.00
_cell.angle_beta   90.00
_cell.angle_gamma   90.00
#
_symmetry.space_group_name_H-M   'P 1'
#
loop_
_entity.id
_entity.type
_entity.pdbx_description
1 polymer ?
#
loop_
_entity_poly.entity_id
_entity_poly.type
_entity_poly.pdbx_seq_one_letter_code
_entity_poly.pdbx_strand_id
1 'polypeptide(L)'
;MQIKKVVLLLLYLVYPQTKCLSQTLYGTNNYVEYQVGNLPIVISVPHGGDLIPTSIPTRICNNPETVTDSYTIETAEQIKAALFLATGCYPHIIICNLKRTKLDCNRNLVDGACDNSQAMTAWNEYHNFITMAQNTANSQYNNKILFVDLHGHGHTIQRIELGYLLSSSDLELSEATLNTTTYINQSSIKNLVLNNRNNYTHTQLLRGPNSFGTLLTNQGFPAVPSQQIPYPGATSGYFSGGYTTANHTCFDPAVTTNGFQMELNYDGVRNSNSNRMLFADKFKNVVLEYLNTHTNVVLGSCTPLAIDENNESQFIFYPNPINDVLNLSCSKDMNTLKVINIIGQELFNKEVNSNKVQIDLSNFSSGTYFIHVTTGKTIKTVRFIKR
;
A
#
# COMPACT_ATOMS: atom_id res chain seq x y z
N MET A 1 -5.25 -48.72 -51.29
CA MET A 1 -5.23 -48.44 -49.84
C MET A 1 -4.73 -47.00 -49.70
N GLN A 2 -5.65 -46.01 -49.63
CA GLN A 2 -5.27 -44.58 -49.55
C GLN A 2 -5.16 -44.17 -48.07
N ILE A 3 -3.97 -43.70 -47.67
CA ILE A 3 -3.70 -43.19 -46.32
C ILE A 3 -4.14 -41.73 -46.30
N LYS A 4 -5.23 -41.42 -45.58
CA LYS A 4 -5.63 -40.04 -45.27
C LYS A 4 -4.69 -39.47 -44.24
N LYS A 5 -3.90 -38.46 -44.62
CA LYS A 5 -3.12 -37.61 -43.69
C LYS A 5 -4.10 -36.71 -42.94
N VAL A 6 -4.22 -36.88 -41.63
CA VAL A 6 -4.88 -35.96 -40.73
C VAL A 6 -3.87 -34.89 -40.35
N VAL A 7 -4.10 -33.67 -40.83
CA VAL A 7 -3.33 -32.48 -40.38
C VAL A 7 -3.98 -31.96 -39.12
N LEU A 8 -3.29 -32.11 -37.97
CA LEU A 8 -3.69 -31.58 -36.69
C LEU A 8 -3.29 -30.09 -36.66
N LEU A 9 -4.25 -29.17 -36.83
CA LEU A 9 -4.03 -27.74 -36.72
C LEU A 9 -4.02 -27.37 -35.24
N LEU A 10 -2.84 -27.14 -34.66
CA LEU A 10 -2.67 -26.59 -33.32
C LEU A 10 -3.01 -25.09 -33.36
N LEU A 11 -4.23 -24.74 -32.96
CA LEU A 11 -4.63 -23.39 -32.68
C LEU A 11 -3.93 -22.92 -31.37
N TYR A 12 -2.87 -22.12 -31.51
CA TYR A 12 -2.33 -21.33 -30.38
C TYR A 12 -3.33 -20.26 -30.03
N LEU A 13 -4.11 -20.48 -28.98
CA LEU A 13 -4.89 -19.43 -28.33
C LEU A 13 -3.91 -18.48 -27.64
N VAL A 14 -3.55 -17.40 -28.32
CA VAL A 14 -2.88 -16.27 -27.69
C VAL A 14 -3.94 -15.58 -26.82
N TYR A 15 -3.95 -15.88 -25.52
CA TYR A 15 -4.71 -15.11 -24.56
C TYR A 15 -4.08 -13.71 -24.47
N PRO A 16 -4.80 -12.63 -24.73
CA PRO A 16 -4.31 -11.29 -24.46
C PRO A 16 -4.08 -11.18 -22.97
N GLN A 17 -2.83 -11.02 -22.55
CA GLN A 17 -2.52 -10.67 -21.17
C GLN A 17 -3.01 -9.24 -20.94
N THR A 18 -4.18 -9.09 -20.34
CA THR A 18 -4.65 -7.81 -19.84
C THR A 18 -3.71 -7.39 -18.71
N LYS A 19 -2.92 -6.35 -18.95
CA LYS A 19 -2.07 -5.73 -17.93
C LYS A 19 -3.01 -5.15 -16.87
N CYS A 20 -3.04 -5.76 -15.69
CA CYS A 20 -3.64 -5.15 -14.51
C CYS A 20 -2.80 -3.91 -14.16
N LEU A 21 -3.27 -2.72 -14.55
CA LEU A 21 -2.63 -1.47 -14.20
C LEU A 21 -3.06 -1.11 -12.77
N SER A 22 -2.10 -1.03 -11.85
CA SER A 22 -2.33 -0.48 -10.52
C SER A 22 -2.86 0.95 -10.66
N GLN A 23 -4.06 1.21 -10.14
CA GLN A 23 -4.62 2.56 -10.06
C GLN A 23 -3.95 3.30 -8.90
N THR A 24 -3.52 4.55 -9.11
CA THR A 24 -3.05 5.42 -8.03
C THR A 24 -4.09 6.49 -7.74
N LEU A 25 -4.50 6.60 -6.48
CA LEU A 25 -5.32 7.68 -5.96
C LEU A 25 -4.40 8.70 -5.30
N TYR A 26 -4.69 9.97 -5.52
CA TYR A 26 -3.90 11.06 -4.94
C TYR A 26 -4.75 11.88 -4.00
N GLY A 27 -4.18 12.24 -2.86
CA GLY A 27 -4.73 13.24 -1.97
C GLY A 27 -4.55 14.67 -2.52
N THR A 28 -5.02 15.63 -1.75
CA THR A 28 -4.93 17.05 -2.08
C THR A 28 -3.48 17.46 -2.37
N ASN A 29 -3.27 18.17 -3.48
CA ASN A 29 -1.95 18.59 -3.97
C ASN A 29 -0.94 17.46 -4.18
N ASN A 30 -1.38 16.20 -4.28
CA ASN A 30 -0.53 15.01 -4.34
C ASN A 30 0.42 14.87 -3.13
N TYR A 31 0.04 15.40 -1.97
CA TYR A 31 0.84 15.29 -0.75
C TYR A 31 0.89 13.87 -0.20
N VAL A 32 -0.13 13.09 -0.49
CA VAL A 32 -0.20 11.66 -0.19
C VAL A 32 -0.75 10.92 -1.39
N GLU A 33 -0.39 9.64 -1.52
CA GLU A 33 -0.90 8.78 -2.56
C GLU A 33 -1.23 7.37 -2.06
N TYR A 34 -2.16 6.73 -2.72
CA TYR A 34 -2.53 5.34 -2.51
C TYR A 34 -2.47 4.59 -3.83
N GLN A 35 -1.52 3.69 -3.95
CA GLN A 35 -1.39 2.75 -5.05
C GLN A 35 -2.25 1.53 -4.74
N VAL A 36 -3.36 1.41 -5.45
CA VAL A 36 -4.35 0.35 -5.21
C VAL A 36 -3.79 -1.00 -5.63
N GLY A 37 -3.81 -1.94 -4.71
CA GLY A 37 -3.38 -3.31 -4.93
C GLY A 37 -4.52 -4.31 -4.93
N ASN A 38 -4.15 -5.59 -5.02
CA ASN A 38 -5.05 -6.74 -4.94
C ASN A 38 -4.40 -7.92 -4.21
N LEU A 39 -3.33 -7.69 -3.47
CA LEU A 39 -2.73 -8.65 -2.54
C LEU A 39 -3.23 -8.39 -1.10
N PRO A 40 -3.20 -9.39 -0.21
CA PRO A 40 -3.53 -9.21 1.21
C PRO A 40 -2.38 -8.55 1.98
N ILE A 41 -1.74 -7.56 1.37
CA ILE A 41 -0.57 -6.87 1.89
C ILE A 41 -0.80 -5.38 1.74
N VAL A 42 -0.77 -4.65 2.86
CA VAL A 42 -0.88 -3.19 2.91
C VAL A 42 0.42 -2.64 3.48
N ILE A 43 1.09 -1.78 2.72
CA ILE A 43 2.36 -1.14 3.11
C ILE A 43 2.12 0.36 3.23
N SER A 44 2.43 0.94 4.38
CA SER A 44 2.44 2.39 4.60
C SER A 44 3.87 2.91 4.64
N VAL A 45 4.12 4.10 4.06
CA VAL A 45 5.44 4.73 3.97
C VAL A 45 5.32 6.19 4.40
N PRO A 46 5.41 6.48 5.72
CA PRO A 46 5.09 7.82 6.24
C PRO A 46 6.21 8.86 6.09
N HIS A 47 7.47 8.44 5.97
CA HIS A 47 8.63 9.31 6.17
C HIS A 47 9.62 9.37 5.01
N GLY A 48 9.30 8.77 3.85
CA GLY A 48 10.19 8.74 2.68
C GLY A 48 10.11 9.96 1.77
N GLY A 49 9.09 10.82 1.96
CA GLY A 49 8.81 11.95 1.07
C GLY A 49 9.82 13.08 1.15
N ASP A 50 9.93 13.85 0.07
CA ASP A 50 10.85 14.98 -0.08
C ASP A 50 10.17 16.30 -0.48
N LEU A 51 8.84 16.33 -0.67
CA LEU A 51 8.11 17.54 -1.02
C LEU A 51 8.14 18.58 0.13
N ILE A 52 8.54 19.80 -0.20
CA ILE A 52 8.68 20.93 0.73
C ILE A 52 7.88 22.16 0.27
N PRO A 53 6.53 22.07 0.15
CA PRO A 53 5.72 23.20 -0.28
C PRO A 53 5.91 24.39 0.66
N THR A 54 5.97 25.60 0.10
CA THR A 54 6.14 26.84 0.88
C THR A 54 4.90 27.18 1.71
N SER A 55 3.74 26.67 1.30
CA SER A 55 2.45 26.86 2.00
C SER A 55 2.34 26.09 3.32
N ILE A 56 3.18 25.07 3.54
CA ILE A 56 3.27 24.34 4.80
C ILE A 56 4.57 24.76 5.50
N PRO A 57 4.50 25.41 6.69
CA PRO A 57 5.68 25.77 7.45
C PRO A 57 6.44 24.52 7.93
N THR A 58 7.69 24.71 8.32
CA THR A 58 8.44 23.65 9.00
C THR A 58 7.81 23.37 10.36
N ARG A 59 7.62 22.10 10.69
CA ARG A 59 7.10 21.64 11.99
C ARG A 59 8.09 22.03 13.10
N ILE A 60 7.59 22.72 14.11
CA ILE A 60 8.38 23.14 15.30
C ILE A 60 7.63 22.84 16.62
N CYS A 61 6.42 22.27 16.52
CA CYS A 61 5.62 21.95 17.70
C CYS A 61 6.15 20.72 18.42
N ASN A 62 6.06 20.70 19.74
CA ASN A 62 6.31 19.54 20.59
C ASN A 62 7.63 18.78 20.32
N ASN A 63 8.71 19.53 20.05
CA ASN A 63 10.05 18.99 19.75
C ASN A 63 10.00 17.89 18.67
N PRO A 64 9.67 18.20 17.42
CA PRO A 64 9.37 17.24 16.39
C PRO A 64 10.61 16.48 15.91
N GLU A 65 10.46 15.16 15.70
CA GLU A 65 11.40 14.42 14.87
C GLU A 65 11.23 14.85 13.41
N THR A 66 12.32 15.17 12.71
CA THR A 66 12.29 15.69 11.34
C THR A 66 13.20 14.96 10.37
N VAL A 67 13.90 13.93 10.83
CA VAL A 67 14.78 13.11 9.97
C VAL A 67 13.92 12.29 9.00
N THR A 68 14.29 12.36 7.72
CA THR A 68 13.65 11.59 6.66
C THR A 68 14.21 10.17 6.66
N ASP A 69 13.34 9.17 6.52
CA ASP A 69 13.71 7.77 6.35
C ASP A 69 14.09 7.52 4.87
N SER A 70 15.31 7.94 4.51
CA SER A 70 15.77 7.98 3.11
C SER A 70 15.59 6.62 2.41
N TYR A 71 15.09 6.68 1.18
CA TYR A 71 14.89 5.55 0.27
C TYR A 71 13.84 4.51 0.69
N THR A 72 12.94 4.82 1.61
CA THR A 72 11.83 3.92 1.96
C THR A 72 10.78 3.86 0.86
N ILE A 73 10.51 4.96 0.15
CA ILE A 73 9.60 4.97 -1.00
C ILE A 73 10.16 4.07 -2.12
N GLU A 74 11.43 4.25 -2.49
CA GLU A 74 12.08 3.46 -3.52
C GLU A 74 12.15 1.97 -3.13
N THR A 75 12.30 1.67 -1.83
CA THR A 75 12.26 0.29 -1.35
C THR A 75 10.85 -0.30 -1.49
N ALA A 76 9.80 0.45 -1.16
CA ALA A 76 8.41 0.01 -1.34
C ALA A 76 8.09 -0.25 -2.83
N GLU A 77 8.59 0.58 -3.75
CA GLU A 77 8.43 0.36 -5.19
C GLU A 77 9.18 -0.91 -5.68
N GLN A 78 10.37 -1.20 -5.14
CA GLN A 78 11.04 -2.47 -5.45
C GLN A 78 10.29 -3.68 -4.89
N ILE A 79 9.73 -3.58 -3.68
CA ILE A 79 8.87 -4.63 -3.10
C ILE A 79 7.64 -4.87 -3.99
N LYS A 80 6.97 -3.80 -4.43
CA LYS A 80 5.84 -3.87 -5.36
C LYS A 80 6.20 -4.60 -6.65
N ALA A 81 7.33 -4.24 -7.26
CA ALA A 81 7.81 -4.87 -8.48
C ALA A 81 8.12 -6.36 -8.27
N ALA A 82 8.79 -6.71 -7.17
CA ALA A 82 9.14 -8.11 -6.85
C ALA A 82 7.90 -8.98 -6.60
N LEU A 83 6.90 -8.45 -5.88
CA LEU A 83 5.62 -9.14 -5.64
C LEU A 83 4.84 -9.31 -6.95
N PHE A 84 4.79 -8.30 -7.80
CA PHE A 84 4.14 -8.40 -9.10
C PHE A 84 4.79 -9.46 -10.00
N LEU A 85 6.11 -9.50 -10.07
CA LEU A 85 6.84 -10.51 -10.85
C LEU A 85 6.55 -11.93 -10.35
N ALA A 86 6.34 -12.12 -9.05
CA ALA A 86 6.08 -13.43 -8.47
C ALA A 86 4.62 -13.88 -8.55
N THR A 87 3.67 -12.94 -8.49
CA THR A 87 2.24 -13.25 -8.29
C THR A 87 1.33 -12.72 -9.39
N GLY A 88 1.81 -11.82 -10.24
CA GLY A 88 0.98 -11.07 -11.20
C GLY A 88 0.12 -9.98 -10.55
N CYS A 89 0.30 -9.71 -9.25
CA CYS A 89 -0.54 -8.84 -8.45
C CYS A 89 0.26 -7.82 -7.66
N TYR A 90 -0.40 -6.75 -7.21
CA TYR A 90 0.22 -5.64 -6.50
C TYR A 90 -0.18 -5.61 -5.02
N PRO A 91 0.74 -5.27 -4.10
CA PRO A 91 0.37 -4.86 -2.75
C PRO A 91 -0.34 -3.50 -2.79
N HIS A 92 -1.11 -3.18 -1.76
CA HIS A 92 -1.58 -1.84 -1.51
C HIS A 92 -0.43 -1.02 -0.90
N ILE A 93 -0.13 0.17 -1.45
CA ILE A 93 0.93 1.04 -0.92
C ILE A 93 0.39 2.44 -0.69
N ILE A 94 0.60 2.98 0.50
CA ILE A 94 0.23 4.34 0.89
C ILE A 94 1.50 5.13 1.19
N ILE A 95 1.70 6.25 0.53
CA ILE A 95 2.91 7.05 0.61
C ILE A 95 2.58 8.47 1.04
N CYS A 96 3.33 9.00 2.02
CA CYS A 96 3.39 10.42 2.29
C CYS A 96 4.54 11.03 1.48
N ASN A 97 4.19 11.88 0.51
CA ASN A 97 5.16 12.57 -0.35
C ASN A 97 5.78 13.81 0.31
N LEU A 98 5.13 14.35 1.36
CA LEU A 98 5.67 15.47 2.12
C LEU A 98 6.90 15.04 2.92
N LYS A 99 7.91 15.92 2.91
CA LYS A 99 9.07 15.73 3.78
C LYS A 99 8.65 15.74 5.25
N ARG A 100 9.27 14.92 6.09
CA ARG A 100 8.95 14.80 7.52
C ARG A 100 9.05 16.14 8.28
N THR A 101 9.80 17.12 7.76
CA THR A 101 9.79 18.51 8.27
C THR A 101 8.46 19.24 8.05
N LYS A 102 7.58 18.74 7.17
CA LYS A 102 6.29 19.34 6.83
C LYS A 102 5.09 18.58 7.42
N LEU A 103 5.19 17.25 7.49
CA LEU A 103 4.18 16.36 8.02
C LEU A 103 4.83 15.10 8.59
N ASP A 104 4.37 14.64 9.74
CA ASP A 104 4.72 13.35 10.31
C ASP A 104 3.44 12.50 10.49
N CYS A 105 3.19 11.59 9.55
CA CYS A 105 2.02 10.72 9.59
C CYS A 105 2.12 9.64 10.69
N ASN A 106 3.30 9.42 11.27
CA ASN A 106 3.48 8.48 12.39
C ASN A 106 3.40 9.17 13.77
N ARG A 107 2.64 10.26 13.85
CA ARG A 107 2.28 10.99 15.08
C ARG A 107 0.77 11.26 15.08
N ASN A 108 0.22 11.59 16.23
CA ASN A 108 -1.15 12.11 16.28
C ASN A 108 -1.28 13.38 15.45
N LEU A 109 -2.50 13.77 15.11
CA LEU A 109 -2.79 14.89 14.20
C LEU A 109 -2.13 16.21 14.66
N VAL A 110 -2.16 16.51 15.96
CA VAL A 110 -1.62 17.77 16.50
C VAL A 110 -0.10 17.82 16.35
N ASP A 111 0.59 16.77 16.77
CA ASP A 111 2.05 16.68 16.70
C ASP A 111 2.55 16.45 15.26
N GLY A 112 1.77 15.76 14.45
CA GLY A 112 2.09 15.44 13.05
C GLY A 112 1.96 16.63 12.11
N ALA A 113 0.93 17.45 12.27
CA ALA A 113 0.59 18.55 11.37
C ALA A 113 0.87 19.96 11.94
N CYS A 114 1.14 20.09 13.25
CA CYS A 114 1.40 21.36 13.93
C CYS A 114 0.35 22.45 13.60
N ASP A 115 -0.94 22.09 13.66
CA ASP A 115 -2.10 22.96 13.40
C ASP A 115 -2.15 23.62 12.00
N ASN A 116 -1.31 23.17 11.06
CA ASN A 116 -1.39 23.63 9.68
C ASN A 116 -2.51 22.91 8.93
N SER A 117 -3.49 23.65 8.40
CA SER A 117 -4.68 23.08 7.77
C SER A 117 -4.38 22.16 6.56
N GLN A 118 -3.38 22.48 5.74
CA GLN A 118 -3.00 21.64 4.59
C GLN A 118 -2.30 20.36 5.04
N ALA A 119 -1.44 20.44 6.04
CA ALA A 119 -0.80 19.28 6.66
C ALA A 119 -1.83 18.39 7.36
N MET A 120 -2.83 18.98 8.06
CA MET A 120 -3.95 18.24 8.67
C MET A 120 -4.79 17.51 7.62
N THR A 121 -5.06 18.15 6.48
CA THR A 121 -5.76 17.51 5.36
C THR A 121 -4.97 16.31 4.84
N ALA A 122 -3.67 16.48 4.57
CA ALA A 122 -2.81 15.40 4.09
C ALA A 122 -2.68 14.25 5.11
N TRP A 123 -2.62 14.56 6.41
CA TRP A 123 -2.62 13.58 7.48
C TRP A 123 -3.89 12.73 7.48
N ASN A 124 -5.06 13.38 7.40
CA ASN A 124 -6.34 12.69 7.34
C ASN A 124 -6.46 11.81 6.08
N GLU A 125 -6.04 12.33 4.93
CA GLU A 125 -6.04 11.58 3.67
C GLU A 125 -5.13 10.34 3.74
N TYR A 126 -3.93 10.46 4.35
CA TYR A 126 -3.00 9.35 4.53
C TYR A 126 -3.63 8.21 5.35
N HIS A 127 -4.18 8.52 6.52
CA HIS A 127 -4.81 7.53 7.39
C HIS A 127 -6.11 6.95 6.79
N ASN A 128 -6.88 7.77 6.06
CA ASN A 128 -8.03 7.30 5.32
C ASN A 128 -7.63 6.32 4.19
N PHE A 129 -6.54 6.57 3.48
CA PHE A 129 -6.05 5.66 2.44
C PHE A 129 -5.59 4.33 3.03
N ILE A 130 -4.95 4.30 4.20
CA ILE A 130 -4.64 3.04 4.89
C ILE A 130 -5.93 2.27 5.20
N THR A 131 -6.92 2.95 5.78
CA THR A 131 -8.22 2.34 6.10
C THR A 131 -8.93 1.80 4.85
N MET A 132 -8.93 2.55 3.74
CA MET A 132 -9.49 2.10 2.46
C MET A 132 -8.77 0.86 1.93
N ALA A 133 -7.44 0.84 1.98
CA ALA A 133 -6.63 -0.29 1.54
C ALA A 133 -6.92 -1.55 2.38
N GLN A 134 -6.97 -1.39 3.71
CA GLN A 134 -7.30 -2.49 4.62
C GLN A 134 -8.71 -3.03 4.39
N ASN A 135 -9.71 -2.17 4.24
CA ASN A 135 -11.08 -2.57 3.97
C ASN A 135 -11.19 -3.32 2.64
N THR A 136 -10.51 -2.84 1.59
CA THR A 136 -10.47 -3.51 0.30
C THR A 136 -9.85 -4.90 0.41
N ALA A 137 -8.67 -5.00 1.02
CA ALA A 137 -7.98 -6.27 1.20
C ALA A 137 -8.74 -7.22 2.13
N ASN A 138 -9.31 -6.72 3.25
CA ASN A 138 -10.10 -7.52 4.19
C ASN A 138 -11.33 -8.13 3.54
N SER A 139 -12.03 -7.40 2.67
CA SER A 139 -13.20 -7.92 1.95
C SER A 139 -12.84 -9.07 1.01
N GLN A 140 -11.64 -9.04 0.42
CA GLN A 140 -11.15 -10.06 -0.52
C GLN A 140 -10.56 -11.27 0.18
N TYR A 141 -9.89 -11.07 1.32
CA TYR A 141 -9.10 -12.10 2.00
C TYR A 141 -9.63 -12.48 3.39
N ASN A 142 -10.87 -12.08 3.70
CA ASN A 142 -11.56 -12.46 4.94
C ASN A 142 -10.72 -12.16 6.21
N ASN A 143 -10.24 -10.93 6.33
CA ASN A 143 -9.36 -10.43 7.42
C ASN A 143 -8.00 -11.14 7.56
N LYS A 144 -7.56 -11.86 6.52
CA LYS A 144 -6.25 -12.53 6.48
C LYS A 144 -5.23 -11.67 5.75
N ILE A 145 -5.05 -10.45 6.21
CA ILE A 145 -4.13 -9.48 5.62
C ILE A 145 -2.97 -9.16 6.56
N LEU A 146 -1.87 -8.69 5.99
CA LEU A 146 -0.70 -8.19 6.71
C LEU A 146 -0.53 -6.69 6.44
N PHE A 147 -0.43 -5.92 7.52
CA PHE A 147 -0.04 -4.51 7.48
C PHE A 147 1.43 -4.36 7.84
N VAL A 148 2.18 -3.62 7.03
CA VAL A 148 3.60 -3.30 7.25
C VAL A 148 3.76 -1.79 7.19
N ASP A 149 4.10 -1.18 8.33
CA ASP A 149 4.45 0.24 8.41
C ASP A 149 5.95 0.38 8.14
N LEU A 150 6.30 0.80 6.93
CA LEU A 150 7.67 0.75 6.41
C LEU A 150 8.44 2.02 6.74
N HIS A 151 9.48 1.85 7.53
CA HIS A 151 10.37 2.87 8.03
C HIS A 151 11.84 2.58 7.74
N GLY A 152 12.70 3.49 8.17
CA GLY A 152 14.13 3.29 8.09
C GLY A 152 14.88 3.97 9.22
N HIS A 153 15.76 3.21 9.90
CA HIS A 153 16.55 3.70 11.01
C HIS A 153 18.01 3.96 10.66
N GLY A 154 18.67 4.72 11.53
CA GLY A 154 20.12 4.99 11.50
C GLY A 154 20.86 4.43 12.71
N HIS A 155 20.35 3.38 13.37
CA HIS A 155 21.01 2.75 14.50
C HIS A 155 22.34 2.12 14.08
N THR A 156 23.30 2.07 14.98
CA THR A 156 24.65 1.52 14.73
C THR A 156 24.60 0.03 14.36
N ILE A 157 23.68 -0.73 14.99
CA ILE A 157 23.53 -2.14 14.68
C ILE A 157 22.71 -2.27 13.39
N GLN A 158 23.33 -2.81 12.35
CA GLN A 158 22.69 -2.99 11.05
C GLN A 158 21.85 -4.26 11.04
N ARG A 159 20.59 -4.12 11.41
CA ARG A 159 19.56 -5.19 11.42
C ARG A 159 18.19 -4.58 11.20
N ILE A 160 17.28 -5.35 10.69
CA ILE A 160 15.86 -4.95 10.57
C ILE A 160 15.20 -5.03 11.96
N GLU A 161 14.45 -4.01 12.34
CA GLU A 161 13.72 -3.99 13.60
C GLU A 161 12.21 -4.12 13.33
N LEU A 162 11.56 -5.09 13.96
CA LEU A 162 10.14 -5.36 13.81
C LEU A 162 9.40 -4.95 15.09
N GLY A 163 8.73 -3.81 15.00
CA GLY A 163 7.99 -3.20 16.10
C GLY A 163 6.57 -3.74 16.22
N TYR A 164 6.35 -4.63 17.16
CA TYR A 164 5.04 -5.23 17.47
C TYR A 164 4.29 -4.51 18.59
N LEU A 165 4.64 -3.26 18.91
CA LEU A 165 4.20 -2.45 20.07
C LEU A 165 4.67 -3.01 21.42
N LEU A 166 5.60 -3.94 21.41
CA LEU A 166 6.27 -4.46 22.59
C LEU A 166 7.65 -3.83 22.72
N SER A 167 7.97 -3.31 23.91
CA SER A 167 9.27 -2.68 24.17
C SER A 167 10.42 -3.68 24.15
N SER A 168 11.67 -3.18 24.15
CA SER A 168 12.85 -4.04 24.29
C SER A 168 12.79 -4.90 25.55
N SER A 169 12.39 -4.29 26.69
CA SER A 169 12.23 -5.00 27.97
C SER A 169 11.10 -6.03 27.96
N ASP A 170 10.02 -5.78 27.23
CA ASP A 170 8.97 -6.80 27.09
C ASP A 170 9.49 -8.01 26.32
N LEU A 171 10.24 -7.79 25.24
CA LEU A 171 10.80 -8.88 24.44
C LEU A 171 11.85 -9.70 25.17
N GLU A 172 12.48 -9.19 26.25
CA GLU A 172 13.41 -9.93 27.12
C GLU A 172 12.71 -10.89 28.07
N LEU A 173 11.40 -10.75 28.26
CA LEU A 173 10.64 -11.59 29.17
C LEU A 173 10.63 -13.07 28.75
N SER A 174 10.37 -13.93 29.71
CA SER A 174 10.23 -15.37 29.49
C SER A 174 9.08 -15.66 28.51
N GLU A 175 9.16 -16.78 27.79
CA GLU A 175 8.08 -17.24 26.93
C GLU A 175 6.76 -17.41 27.66
N ALA A 176 6.81 -17.95 28.90
CA ALA A 176 5.64 -18.11 29.72
C ALA A 176 4.95 -16.77 30.01
N THR A 177 5.72 -15.71 30.26
CA THR A 177 5.21 -14.36 30.50
C THR A 177 4.65 -13.73 29.23
N LEU A 178 5.40 -13.78 28.14
CA LEU A 178 4.97 -13.22 26.84
C LEU A 178 3.71 -13.89 26.26
N ASN A 179 3.47 -15.14 26.61
CA ASN A 179 2.28 -15.88 26.20
C ASN A 179 1.04 -15.60 27.09
N THR A 180 1.16 -14.72 28.09
CA THR A 180 -0.02 -14.31 28.87
C THR A 180 -0.91 -13.34 28.09
N THR A 181 -2.19 -13.31 28.43
CA THR A 181 -3.19 -12.41 27.81
C THR A 181 -2.77 -10.93 27.90
N THR A 182 -2.05 -10.55 28.96
CA THR A 182 -1.54 -9.18 29.13
C THR A 182 -0.65 -8.77 27.97
N TYR A 183 0.36 -9.53 27.63
CA TYR A 183 1.30 -9.20 26.54
C TYR A 183 0.72 -9.46 25.16
N ILE A 184 -0.14 -10.46 25.01
CA ILE A 184 -0.90 -10.69 23.77
C ILE A 184 -1.73 -9.45 23.44
N ASN A 185 -2.46 -8.89 24.41
CA ASN A 185 -3.31 -7.71 24.19
C ASN A 185 -2.53 -6.43 23.91
N GLN A 186 -1.27 -6.34 24.30
CA GLN A 186 -0.37 -5.22 23.99
C GLN A 186 0.27 -5.34 22.60
N SER A 187 0.14 -6.47 21.94
CA SER A 187 0.79 -6.72 20.65
C SER A 187 -0.09 -6.37 19.47
N SER A 188 0.51 -5.78 18.44
CA SER A 188 -0.12 -5.47 17.16
C SER A 188 -0.50 -6.70 16.32
N ILE A 189 -0.17 -7.91 16.78
CA ILE A 189 -0.52 -9.20 16.15
C ILE A 189 -1.42 -10.08 17.02
N LYS A 190 -2.12 -9.51 18.01
CA LYS A 190 -2.97 -10.29 18.94
C LYS A 190 -4.01 -11.15 18.23
N ASN A 191 -4.61 -10.67 17.14
CA ASN A 191 -5.59 -11.44 16.40
C ASN A 191 -4.96 -12.62 15.65
N LEU A 192 -3.70 -12.51 15.23
CA LEU A 192 -2.97 -13.64 14.65
C LEU A 192 -2.70 -14.71 15.70
N VAL A 193 -2.38 -14.33 16.95
CA VAL A 193 -2.24 -15.29 18.06
C VAL A 193 -3.50 -16.13 18.24
N LEU A 194 -4.68 -15.49 18.11
CA LEU A 194 -5.97 -16.15 18.30
C LEU A 194 -6.41 -16.99 17.09
N ASN A 195 -5.96 -16.64 15.88
CA ASN A 195 -6.53 -17.15 14.63
C ASN A 195 -5.48 -17.75 13.68
N ASN A 196 -4.22 -17.99 14.09
CA ASN A 196 -3.24 -18.61 13.21
C ASN A 196 -3.55 -20.10 12.96
N ARG A 197 -3.21 -20.54 11.76
CA ARG A 197 -3.53 -21.87 11.26
C ARG A 197 -2.93 -23.02 12.09
N ASN A 198 -1.76 -22.81 12.66
CA ASN A 198 -0.95 -23.86 13.27
C ASN A 198 -0.93 -23.80 14.80
N ASN A 199 -1.78 -22.97 15.40
CA ASN A 199 -1.86 -22.76 16.86
C ASN A 199 -0.53 -22.33 17.49
N TYR A 200 0.29 -21.56 16.75
CA TYR A 200 1.51 -20.99 17.31
C TYR A 200 1.19 -20.05 18.47
N THR A 201 2.00 -20.14 19.52
CA THR A 201 1.94 -19.22 20.65
C THR A 201 2.41 -17.82 20.25
N HIS A 202 2.13 -16.83 21.08
CA HIS A 202 2.58 -15.46 20.85
C HIS A 202 4.11 -15.38 20.65
N THR A 203 4.89 -16.02 21.52
CA THR A 203 6.36 -16.06 21.38
C THR A 203 6.82 -16.73 20.10
N GLN A 204 6.14 -17.78 19.64
CA GLN A 204 6.46 -18.42 18.37
C GLN A 204 6.17 -17.53 17.16
N LEU A 205 5.12 -16.69 17.23
CA LEU A 205 4.82 -15.70 16.18
C LEU A 205 5.80 -14.52 16.19
N LEU A 206 6.29 -14.11 17.37
CA LEU A 206 7.26 -13.03 17.51
C LEU A 206 8.68 -13.44 17.09
N ARG A 207 9.15 -14.63 17.53
CA ARG A 207 10.55 -15.04 17.44
C ARG A 207 10.78 -16.55 17.25
N GLY A 208 9.76 -17.30 16.89
CA GLY A 208 9.89 -18.71 16.54
C GLY A 208 10.43 -18.95 15.15
N PRO A 209 10.60 -20.21 14.73
CA PRO A 209 11.18 -20.56 13.41
C PRO A 209 10.47 -19.96 12.21
N ASN A 210 9.15 -19.77 12.31
CA ASN A 210 8.30 -19.23 11.23
C ASN A 210 7.86 -17.78 11.51
N SER A 211 8.47 -17.08 12.46
CA SER A 211 8.22 -15.66 12.69
C SER A 211 8.78 -14.83 11.53
N PHE A 212 8.22 -13.66 11.29
CA PHE A 212 8.63 -12.80 10.18
C PHE A 212 10.12 -12.44 10.24
N GLY A 213 10.62 -12.11 11.45
CA GLY A 213 12.03 -11.80 11.67
C GLY A 213 12.96 -12.99 11.43
N THR A 214 12.55 -14.20 11.81
CA THR A 214 13.34 -15.41 11.54
C THR A 214 13.41 -15.70 10.05
N LEU A 215 12.29 -15.57 9.34
CA LEU A 215 12.25 -15.74 7.89
C LEU A 215 13.14 -14.72 7.16
N LEU A 216 13.15 -13.44 7.59
CA LEU A 216 14.08 -12.42 7.08
C LEU A 216 15.54 -12.79 7.34
N THR A 217 15.86 -13.21 8.57
CA THR A 217 17.23 -13.61 8.96
C THR A 217 17.71 -14.79 8.10
N ASN A 218 16.86 -15.78 7.86
CA ASN A 218 17.15 -16.93 7.01
C ASN A 218 17.36 -16.55 5.54
N GLN A 219 16.83 -15.41 5.09
CA GLN A 219 17.08 -14.84 3.76
C GLN A 219 18.34 -13.94 3.70
N GLY A 220 19.10 -13.84 4.80
CA GLY A 220 20.33 -13.06 4.87
C GLY A 220 20.17 -11.63 5.39
N PHE A 221 18.98 -11.28 5.91
CA PHE A 221 18.71 -9.98 6.53
C PHE A 221 18.46 -10.14 8.03
N PRO A 222 19.51 -9.96 8.88
CA PRO A 222 19.36 -10.06 10.32
C PRO A 222 18.19 -9.21 10.82
N ALA A 223 17.31 -9.78 11.62
CA ALA A 223 16.12 -9.09 12.12
C ALA A 223 15.87 -9.36 13.60
N VAL A 224 15.26 -8.41 14.30
CA VAL A 224 14.87 -8.49 15.70
C VAL A 224 13.40 -8.04 15.87
N PRO A 225 12.57 -8.81 16.63
CA PRO A 225 12.85 -10.13 17.18
C PRO A 225 12.90 -11.22 16.09
N SER A 226 13.73 -12.22 16.33
CA SER A 226 13.84 -13.44 15.53
C SER A 226 14.34 -14.59 16.41
N GLN A 227 14.40 -15.79 15.89
CA GLN A 227 15.00 -16.91 16.61
C GLN A 227 16.48 -16.68 16.92
N GLN A 228 17.20 -16.03 15.97
CA GLN A 228 18.63 -15.73 16.09
C GLN A 228 18.89 -14.52 17.00
N ILE A 229 17.98 -13.54 16.99
CA ILE A 229 18.06 -12.31 17.79
C ILE A 229 16.71 -12.13 18.47
N PRO A 230 16.45 -12.80 19.61
CA PRO A 230 15.11 -12.86 20.20
C PRO A 230 14.64 -11.55 20.83
N TYR A 231 15.55 -10.64 21.17
CA TYR A 231 15.28 -9.30 21.70
C TYR A 231 16.44 -8.35 21.41
N PRO A 232 16.20 -7.03 21.42
CA PRO A 232 17.19 -6.04 20.99
C PRO A 232 18.46 -5.96 21.85
N GLY A 233 18.35 -6.23 23.15
CA GLY A 233 19.39 -5.97 24.15
C GLY A 233 19.29 -4.57 24.77
N ALA A 234 19.68 -4.43 26.03
CA ALA A 234 19.44 -3.23 26.85
C ALA A 234 20.10 -1.95 26.34
N THR A 235 21.19 -2.05 25.56
CA THR A 235 22.00 -0.89 25.10
C THR A 235 21.82 -0.58 23.63
N SER A 236 21.01 -1.34 22.89
CA SER A 236 20.80 -1.14 21.47
C SER A 236 19.53 -0.35 21.21
N GLY A 237 19.56 0.59 20.25
CA GLY A 237 18.36 1.21 19.75
C GLY A 237 17.36 0.17 19.22
N TYR A 238 16.06 0.43 19.44
CA TYR A 238 14.98 -0.39 18.90
C TYR A 238 13.69 0.41 18.83
N PHE A 239 13.05 0.37 17.68
CA PHE A 239 11.75 0.97 17.48
C PHE A 239 10.65 -0.09 17.63
N SER A 240 9.88 0.04 18.70
CA SER A 240 8.84 -0.94 19.06
C SER A 240 7.54 -0.80 18.30
N GLY A 241 7.40 0.22 17.47
CA GLY A 241 6.17 0.60 16.77
C GLY A 241 5.72 2.02 17.15
N GLY A 242 5.04 2.69 16.21
CA GLY A 242 4.59 4.07 16.36
C GLY A 242 3.07 4.23 16.28
N TYR A 243 2.66 5.48 16.06
CA TYR A 243 1.25 5.88 15.98
C TYR A 243 0.49 5.11 14.88
N THR A 244 1.08 5.02 13.68
CA THR A 244 0.45 4.33 12.55
C THR A 244 0.22 2.85 12.86
N THR A 245 1.23 2.16 13.41
CA THR A 245 1.09 0.77 13.82
C THR A 245 0.02 0.59 14.91
N ALA A 246 -0.03 1.48 15.90
CA ALA A 246 -1.02 1.39 16.97
C ALA A 246 -2.46 1.58 16.47
N ASN A 247 -2.68 2.48 15.52
CA ASN A 247 -4.04 2.84 15.05
C ASN A 247 -4.52 2.03 13.82
N HIS A 248 -3.62 1.32 13.13
CA HIS A 248 -3.96 0.54 11.94
C HIS A 248 -3.70 -0.96 12.08
N THR A 249 -3.49 -1.42 13.30
CA THR A 249 -3.43 -2.87 13.61
C THR A 249 -4.45 -3.24 14.67
N CYS A 250 -4.60 -4.53 14.90
CA CYS A 250 -5.51 -5.05 15.91
C CYS A 250 -5.17 -4.67 17.36
N PHE A 251 -4.13 -3.87 17.58
CA PHE A 251 -3.93 -3.18 18.86
C PHE A 251 -5.11 -2.24 19.15
N ASP A 252 -5.57 -1.49 18.16
CA ASP A 252 -6.87 -0.79 18.23
C ASP A 252 -8.00 -1.82 18.18
N PRO A 253 -8.93 -1.84 19.17
CA PRO A 253 -10.05 -2.78 19.20
C PRO A 253 -10.98 -2.70 18.00
N ALA A 254 -11.04 -1.56 17.29
CA ALA A 254 -11.85 -1.37 16.10
C ALA A 254 -11.21 -1.96 14.83
N VAL A 255 -9.94 -2.34 14.87
CA VAL A 255 -9.17 -2.84 13.73
C VAL A 255 -8.91 -4.34 13.86
N THR A 256 -9.17 -5.11 12.82
CA THR A 256 -8.94 -6.57 12.80
C THR A 256 -7.58 -6.97 12.25
N THR A 257 -6.88 -6.06 11.57
CA THR A 257 -5.64 -6.31 10.84
C THR A 257 -4.46 -6.56 11.77
N ASN A 258 -3.68 -7.60 11.46
CA ASN A 258 -2.39 -7.84 12.11
C ASN A 258 -1.27 -7.15 11.33
N GLY A 259 -0.27 -6.64 12.03
CA GLY A 259 0.84 -5.97 11.38
C GLY A 259 1.92 -5.51 12.34
N PHE A 260 2.90 -4.84 11.82
CA PHE A 260 4.04 -4.32 12.58
C PHE A 260 4.70 -3.13 11.87
N GLN A 261 5.44 -2.33 12.60
CA GLN A 261 6.40 -1.39 12.05
C GLN A 261 7.65 -2.15 11.62
N MET A 262 8.16 -1.88 10.42
CA MET A 262 9.40 -2.48 9.91
C MET A 262 10.43 -1.38 9.66
N GLU A 263 11.42 -1.34 10.50
CA GLU A 263 12.53 -0.39 10.42
C GLU A 263 13.71 -1.02 9.70
N LEU A 264 13.96 -0.56 8.50
CA LEU A 264 15.06 -1.04 7.68
C LEU A 264 16.36 -0.31 8.03
N ASN A 265 17.46 -1.04 8.21
CA ASN A 265 18.78 -0.45 8.30
C ASN A 265 19.21 0.22 6.98
N TYR A 266 20.10 1.22 7.05
CA TYR A 266 20.55 1.93 5.85
C TYR A 266 21.51 1.08 5.05
N ASP A 267 22.62 0.66 5.68
CA ASP A 267 23.67 -0.12 5.01
C ASP A 267 23.19 -1.54 4.69
N GLY A 268 23.41 -1.97 3.47
CA GLY A 268 23.06 -3.31 2.99
C GLY A 268 21.59 -3.50 2.62
N VAL A 269 20.70 -2.54 2.95
CA VAL A 269 19.27 -2.59 2.59
C VAL A 269 18.86 -1.39 1.74
N ARG A 270 18.94 -0.15 2.29
CA ARG A 270 18.38 1.04 1.63
C ARG A 270 19.40 1.85 0.82
N ASN A 271 20.70 1.74 1.12
CA ASN A 271 21.76 2.63 0.65
C ASN A 271 22.09 2.55 -0.86
N SER A 272 21.62 1.54 -1.59
CA SER A 272 21.80 1.44 -3.03
C SER A 272 20.59 0.78 -3.73
N ASN A 273 20.42 1.06 -5.02
CA ASN A 273 19.35 0.42 -5.79
C ASN A 273 19.48 -1.11 -5.83
N SER A 274 20.71 -1.63 -5.97
CA SER A 274 20.96 -3.07 -5.97
C SER A 274 20.60 -3.73 -4.64
N ASN A 275 20.89 -3.06 -3.51
CA ASN A 275 20.53 -3.56 -2.19
C ASN A 275 19.00 -3.54 -1.98
N ARG A 276 18.33 -2.47 -2.41
CA ARG A 276 16.85 -2.40 -2.37
C ARG A 276 16.19 -3.49 -3.22
N MET A 277 16.70 -3.74 -4.41
CA MET A 277 16.21 -4.83 -5.28
C MET A 277 16.44 -6.20 -4.65
N LEU A 278 17.63 -6.45 -4.07
CA LEU A 278 17.94 -7.70 -3.37
C LEU A 278 17.03 -7.90 -2.17
N PHE A 279 16.86 -6.86 -1.35
CA PHE A 279 15.95 -6.90 -0.21
C PHE A 279 14.53 -7.21 -0.65
N ALA A 280 14.02 -6.52 -1.66
CA ALA A 280 12.66 -6.72 -2.19
C ALA A 280 12.45 -8.15 -2.71
N ASP A 281 13.43 -8.72 -3.41
CA ASP A 281 13.38 -10.12 -3.85
C ASP A 281 13.28 -11.11 -2.68
N LYS A 282 14.01 -10.87 -1.58
CA LYS A 282 13.97 -11.73 -0.39
C LYS A 282 12.72 -11.47 0.46
N PHE A 283 12.33 -10.21 0.64
CA PHE A 283 11.10 -9.84 1.32
C PHE A 283 9.87 -10.49 0.67
N LYS A 284 9.80 -10.51 -0.65
CA LYS A 284 8.75 -11.22 -1.39
C LYS A 284 8.63 -12.68 -0.95
N ASN A 285 9.74 -13.41 -0.85
CA ASN A 285 9.71 -14.81 -0.42
C ASN A 285 9.21 -14.94 1.03
N VAL A 286 9.70 -14.05 1.91
CA VAL A 286 9.32 -14.02 3.33
C VAL A 286 7.82 -13.78 3.50
N VAL A 287 7.27 -12.77 2.85
CA VAL A 287 5.85 -12.43 3.02
C VAL A 287 4.92 -13.48 2.46
N LEU A 288 5.29 -14.11 1.32
CA LEU A 288 4.51 -15.19 0.71
C LEU A 288 4.51 -16.43 1.63
N GLU A 289 5.67 -16.80 2.18
CA GLU A 289 5.81 -17.92 3.11
C GLU A 289 5.07 -17.65 4.42
N TYR A 290 5.20 -16.44 4.99
CA TYR A 290 4.54 -16.04 6.23
C TYR A 290 3.01 -16.11 6.12
N LEU A 291 2.44 -15.53 5.06
CA LEU A 291 0.99 -15.55 4.83
C LEU A 291 0.48 -16.98 4.62
N ASN A 292 1.18 -17.80 3.83
CA ASN A 292 0.79 -19.20 3.64
C ASN A 292 0.84 -19.98 4.96
N THR A 293 1.91 -19.82 5.74
CA THR A 293 2.11 -20.55 6.99
C THR A 293 1.07 -20.21 8.03
N HIS A 294 0.78 -18.93 8.21
CA HIS A 294 -0.06 -18.48 9.33
C HIS A 294 -1.54 -18.32 8.98
N THR A 295 -1.87 -18.01 7.73
CA THR A 295 -3.24 -17.68 7.32
C THR A 295 -3.84 -18.62 6.27
N ASN A 296 -3.04 -19.51 5.70
CA ASN A 296 -3.41 -20.36 4.54
C ASN A 296 -3.80 -19.54 3.30
N VAL A 297 -3.30 -18.32 3.16
CA VAL A 297 -3.44 -17.57 1.93
C VAL A 297 -2.30 -17.96 0.99
N VAL A 298 -2.66 -18.66 -0.09
CA VAL A 298 -1.70 -19.03 -1.15
C VAL A 298 -1.82 -17.97 -2.26
N LEU A 299 -0.77 -17.20 -2.45
CA LEU A 299 -0.70 -16.15 -3.47
C LEU A 299 -0.08 -16.72 -4.75
N GLY A 300 -0.77 -17.62 -5.43
CA GLY A 300 -0.27 -18.28 -6.63
C GLY A 300 -0.85 -17.81 -7.97
N SER A 301 -1.99 -17.16 -7.93
CA SER A 301 -2.61 -16.43 -9.05
C SER A 301 -3.70 -15.57 -8.47
N CYS A 302 -3.44 -14.29 -8.32
CA CYS A 302 -4.55 -13.40 -8.15
C CYS A 302 -5.41 -13.54 -9.40
N THR A 303 -6.66 -13.95 -9.26
CA THR A 303 -7.61 -13.53 -10.29
C THR A 303 -7.44 -12.01 -10.38
N PRO A 304 -7.13 -11.45 -11.56
CA PRO A 304 -7.25 -10.02 -11.73
C PRO A 304 -8.57 -9.65 -11.06
N LEU A 305 -8.64 -8.52 -10.34
CA LEU A 305 -9.94 -7.97 -10.01
C LEU A 305 -10.71 -8.01 -11.31
N ALA A 306 -11.49 -9.07 -11.51
CA ALA A 306 -12.51 -9.07 -12.51
C ALA A 306 -13.52 -8.03 -12.00
N ILE A 307 -13.27 -6.78 -12.34
CA ILE A 307 -14.36 -5.99 -12.83
C ILE A 307 -14.94 -6.91 -13.87
N ASP A 308 -16.17 -7.31 -13.68
CA ASP A 308 -16.94 -8.13 -14.62
C ASP A 308 -16.71 -7.56 -16.03
N GLU A 309 -15.62 -8.01 -16.74
CA GLU A 309 -15.27 -7.55 -18.08
C GLU A 309 -16.28 -8.06 -19.12
N ASN A 310 -17.33 -8.68 -18.66
CA ASN A 310 -18.41 -9.06 -19.56
C ASN A 310 -19.19 -7.88 -20.12
N ASN A 311 -18.90 -6.62 -19.76
CA ASN A 311 -19.50 -5.43 -20.41
C ASN A 311 -18.82 -4.07 -20.21
N GLU A 312 -17.62 -3.93 -19.66
CA GLU A 312 -17.02 -2.59 -19.62
C GLU A 312 -16.39 -2.22 -20.96
N SER A 313 -17.02 -1.30 -21.62
CA SER A 313 -16.48 -0.60 -22.80
C SER A 313 -15.13 0.02 -22.43
N GLN A 314 -14.09 -0.36 -23.18
CA GLN A 314 -12.75 0.19 -23.03
C GLN A 314 -12.84 1.70 -23.28
N PHE A 315 -12.64 2.52 -22.23
CA PHE A 315 -12.78 3.96 -22.28
C PHE A 315 -11.42 4.62 -22.11
N ILE A 316 -11.05 5.44 -23.08
CA ILE A 316 -9.80 6.19 -23.12
C ILE A 316 -10.12 7.67 -23.20
N PHE A 317 -9.41 8.51 -22.45
CA PHE A 317 -9.50 9.96 -22.52
C PHE A 317 -8.12 10.60 -22.44
N TYR A 318 -7.92 11.64 -23.21
CA TYR A 318 -6.64 12.37 -23.30
C TYR A 318 -6.77 13.75 -23.96
N PRO A 319 -5.82 14.66 -23.68
CA PRO A 319 -4.79 14.61 -22.67
C PRO A 319 -5.38 14.80 -21.26
N ASN A 320 -4.63 14.45 -20.23
CA ASN A 320 -4.92 14.84 -18.85
C ASN A 320 -3.60 15.09 -18.12
N PRO A 321 -3.28 16.33 -17.71
CA PRO A 321 -4.13 17.54 -17.79
C PRO A 321 -4.43 18.03 -19.21
N ILE A 322 -5.58 18.69 -19.39
CA ILE A 322 -6.02 19.28 -20.65
C ILE A 322 -5.79 20.80 -20.66
N ASN A 323 -5.54 21.35 -21.87
CA ASN A 323 -5.64 22.79 -22.11
C ASN A 323 -7.06 23.13 -22.57
N ASP A 324 -7.44 22.78 -23.79
CA ASP A 324 -8.72 23.22 -24.34
C ASP A 324 -9.62 22.05 -24.79
N VAL A 325 -9.05 20.97 -25.30
CA VAL A 325 -9.82 19.88 -25.91
C VAL A 325 -9.58 18.57 -25.19
N LEU A 326 -10.66 17.91 -24.77
CA LEU A 326 -10.67 16.57 -24.21
C LEU A 326 -11.14 15.58 -25.28
N ASN A 327 -10.30 14.61 -25.61
CA ASN A 327 -10.64 13.51 -26.51
C ASN A 327 -11.14 12.34 -25.70
N LEU A 328 -12.23 11.74 -26.13
CA LEU A 328 -12.85 10.56 -25.55
C LEU A 328 -12.95 9.47 -26.61
N SER A 329 -12.60 8.26 -26.24
CA SER A 329 -12.78 7.07 -27.08
C SER A 329 -13.26 5.89 -26.22
N CYS A 330 -14.23 5.16 -26.74
CA CYS A 330 -14.86 4.02 -26.08
C CYS A 330 -15.01 2.87 -27.07
N SER A 331 -15.00 1.63 -26.61
CA SER A 331 -15.27 0.46 -27.46
C SER A 331 -16.76 0.34 -27.89
N LYS A 332 -17.66 1.02 -27.18
CA LYS A 332 -19.11 1.13 -27.47
C LYS A 332 -19.48 2.59 -27.69
N ASP A 333 -20.59 2.82 -28.38
CA ASP A 333 -21.10 4.18 -28.54
C ASP A 333 -21.50 4.77 -27.17
N MET A 334 -21.03 6.00 -26.94
CA MET A 334 -21.39 6.83 -25.80
C MET A 334 -22.73 7.50 -26.08
N ASN A 335 -23.67 7.47 -25.11
CA ASN A 335 -24.99 8.05 -25.25
C ASN A 335 -25.05 9.48 -24.73
N THR A 336 -24.45 9.73 -23.56
CA THR A 336 -24.47 11.05 -22.91
C THR A 336 -23.13 11.34 -22.27
N LEU A 337 -22.69 12.58 -22.37
CA LEU A 337 -21.50 13.12 -21.72
C LEU A 337 -21.90 14.29 -20.83
N LYS A 338 -21.57 14.23 -19.52
CA LYS A 338 -21.79 15.32 -18.58
C LYS A 338 -20.50 15.68 -17.89
N VAL A 339 -20.17 16.97 -17.82
CA VAL A 339 -19.04 17.47 -17.04
C VAL A 339 -19.58 18.19 -15.81
N ILE A 340 -19.05 17.82 -14.66
CA ILE A 340 -19.39 18.43 -13.37
C ILE A 340 -18.13 18.96 -12.68
N ASN A 341 -18.29 20.00 -11.88
CA ASN A 341 -17.22 20.50 -11.01
C ASN A 341 -17.13 19.70 -9.70
N ILE A 342 -16.18 20.07 -8.83
CA ILE A 342 -15.92 19.39 -7.55
C ILE A 342 -17.09 19.46 -6.54
N ILE A 343 -18.02 20.40 -6.71
CA ILE A 343 -19.24 20.52 -5.88
C ILE A 343 -20.46 19.85 -6.50
N GLY A 344 -20.28 19.10 -7.61
CA GLY A 344 -21.36 18.37 -8.28
C GLY A 344 -22.24 19.20 -9.22
N GLN A 345 -21.91 20.47 -9.48
CA GLN A 345 -22.65 21.31 -10.41
C GLN A 345 -22.37 20.86 -11.85
N GLU A 346 -23.42 20.60 -12.64
CA GLU A 346 -23.35 20.27 -14.06
C GLU A 346 -22.99 21.52 -14.85
N LEU A 347 -21.87 21.48 -15.58
CA LEU A 347 -21.36 22.59 -16.39
C LEU A 347 -21.48 22.31 -17.89
N PHE A 348 -21.59 21.04 -18.28
CA PHE A 348 -21.72 20.61 -19.66
C PHE A 348 -22.55 19.33 -19.72
N ASN A 349 -23.42 19.24 -20.72
CA ASN A 349 -24.22 18.05 -20.97
C ASN A 349 -24.45 17.95 -22.49
N LYS A 350 -24.18 16.79 -23.05
CA LYS A 350 -24.33 16.54 -24.48
C LYS A 350 -24.76 15.10 -24.73
N GLU A 351 -25.81 14.93 -25.51
CA GLU A 351 -26.14 13.64 -26.11
C GLU A 351 -25.19 13.38 -27.27
N VAL A 352 -24.67 12.18 -27.35
CA VAL A 352 -23.75 11.72 -28.37
C VAL A 352 -24.14 10.29 -28.74
N ASN A 353 -23.88 9.88 -29.98
CA ASN A 353 -24.08 8.51 -30.44
C ASN A 353 -22.85 8.12 -31.24
N SER A 354 -21.70 8.09 -30.56
CA SER A 354 -20.41 7.83 -31.19
C SER A 354 -19.44 7.23 -30.18
N ASN A 355 -18.58 6.38 -30.66
CA ASN A 355 -17.50 5.79 -29.85
C ASN A 355 -16.24 6.68 -29.75
N LYS A 356 -16.20 7.83 -30.45
CA LYS A 356 -15.15 8.85 -30.36
C LYS A 356 -15.77 10.24 -30.37
N VAL A 357 -15.40 11.05 -29.36
CA VAL A 357 -15.91 12.41 -29.20
C VAL A 357 -14.80 13.34 -28.74
N GLN A 358 -14.84 14.57 -29.24
CA GLN A 358 -14.03 15.67 -28.71
C GLN A 358 -14.95 16.67 -28.00
N ILE A 359 -14.51 17.14 -26.84
CA ILE A 359 -15.20 18.18 -26.08
C ILE A 359 -14.28 19.38 -25.97
N ASP A 360 -14.79 20.53 -26.43
CA ASP A 360 -14.14 21.83 -26.24
C ASP A 360 -14.44 22.32 -24.82
N LEU A 361 -13.41 22.49 -24.01
CA LEU A 361 -13.45 22.99 -22.65
C LEU A 361 -12.64 24.29 -22.49
N SER A 362 -12.38 25.00 -23.60
CA SER A 362 -11.63 26.25 -23.59
C SER A 362 -12.21 27.32 -22.65
N ASN A 363 -13.54 27.33 -22.50
CA ASN A 363 -14.26 28.24 -21.61
C ASN A 363 -14.30 27.81 -20.13
N PHE A 364 -13.68 26.67 -19.79
CA PHE A 364 -13.63 26.19 -18.41
C PHE A 364 -12.41 26.79 -17.69
N SER A 365 -12.62 27.24 -16.47
CA SER A 365 -11.52 27.71 -15.61
C SER A 365 -10.55 26.56 -15.29
N SER A 366 -9.30 26.90 -14.98
CA SER A 366 -8.35 25.90 -14.48
C SER A 366 -8.88 25.26 -13.20
N GLY A 367 -8.82 23.93 -13.11
CA GLY A 367 -9.37 23.20 -11.97
C GLY A 367 -9.57 21.71 -12.20
N THR A 368 -10.11 21.04 -11.20
CA THR A 368 -10.49 19.62 -11.26
C THR A 368 -11.96 19.46 -11.62
N TYR A 369 -12.23 18.57 -12.55
CA TYR A 369 -13.57 18.25 -13.05
C TYR A 369 -13.78 16.76 -13.14
N PHE A 370 -15.04 16.34 -13.19
CA PHE A 370 -15.42 14.96 -13.47
C PHE A 370 -16.25 14.90 -14.74
N ILE A 371 -16.01 13.87 -15.55
CA ILE A 371 -16.87 13.57 -16.69
C ILE A 371 -17.62 12.27 -16.43
N HIS A 372 -18.94 12.31 -16.58
CA HIS A 372 -19.82 11.15 -16.60
C HIS A 372 -20.09 10.76 -18.03
N VAL A 373 -19.75 9.53 -18.38
CA VAL A 373 -19.97 8.96 -19.73
C VAL A 373 -20.98 7.84 -19.60
N THR A 374 -22.10 7.96 -20.28
CA THR A 374 -23.13 6.91 -20.31
C THR A 374 -22.98 6.07 -21.57
N THR A 375 -22.90 4.75 -21.41
CA THR A 375 -22.89 3.76 -22.50
C THR A 375 -23.99 2.72 -22.21
N GLY A 376 -25.09 2.76 -22.96
CA GLY A 376 -26.27 1.94 -22.65
C GLY A 376 -26.86 2.26 -21.28
N LYS A 377 -26.77 1.29 -20.33
CA LYS A 377 -27.25 1.47 -18.95
C LYS A 377 -26.12 1.76 -17.95
N THR A 378 -24.87 1.81 -18.39
CA THR A 378 -23.69 1.99 -17.55
C THR A 378 -23.25 3.44 -17.56
N ILE A 379 -22.92 4.00 -16.39
CA ILE A 379 -22.33 5.32 -16.25
C ILE A 379 -20.91 5.13 -15.71
N LYS A 380 -19.93 5.68 -16.46
CA LYS A 380 -18.53 5.75 -16.04
C LYS A 380 -18.18 7.19 -15.66
N THR A 381 -17.57 7.36 -14.49
CA THR A 381 -17.11 8.67 -14.01
C THR A 381 -15.59 8.71 -14.03
N VAL A 382 -15.03 9.76 -14.65
CA VAL A 382 -13.59 9.95 -14.73
C VAL A 382 -13.22 11.38 -14.35
N ARG A 383 -12.16 11.53 -13.55
CA ARG A 383 -11.60 12.83 -13.17
C ARG A 383 -10.59 13.31 -14.23
N PHE A 384 -10.62 14.59 -14.54
CA PHE A 384 -9.60 15.25 -15.34
C PHE A 384 -9.23 16.62 -14.75
N ILE A 385 -8.07 17.13 -15.15
CA ILE A 385 -7.53 18.43 -14.72
C ILE A 385 -7.49 19.36 -15.94
N LYS A 386 -8.11 20.55 -15.83
CA LYS A 386 -8.01 21.67 -16.77
C LYS A 386 -6.89 22.61 -16.30
N ARG A 387 -5.98 22.97 -17.20
CA ARG A 387 -4.93 23.96 -16.99
C ARG A 387 -5.35 25.33 -17.46
#